data_e64191d09177efaedd8675874a46a038
#
_entry.id   e64191d09177efaedd8675874a46a038
#
_cell.length_a   1.000
_cell.length_b   1.000
_cell.length_c   1.000
_cell.angle_alpha   90.00
_cell.angle_beta   90.00
_cell.angle_gamma   90.00
#
_symmetry.space_group_name_H-M   'P 1'
#
loop_
_entity.id
_entity.type
_entity.pdbx_description
1 polymer ?
#
loop_
_entity_poly.entity_id
_entity_poly.type
_entity_poly.pdbx_seq_one_letter_code
_entity_poly.pdbx_strand_id
1 'polypeptide(L)' 'MLFRVYLEKELIMEGVRLIKVTREGVAIKDDRGVSRVLDGVYVAEVEGVAGYVTLRHAVGLARGS' A
#
# COMPACT_ATOMS: atom_id res chain seq x y z
N MET A 1 4.13 -14.94 4.86
CA MET A 1 3.59 -13.96 5.79
C MET A 1 2.59 -13.04 5.11
N LEU A 2 1.50 -12.74 5.77
CA LEU A 2 0.49 -11.87 5.21
C LEU A 2 0.46 -10.56 5.96
N PHE A 3 0.23 -9.48 5.23
CA PHE A 3 0.28 -8.15 5.81
C PHE A 3 -1.08 -7.48 5.81
N ARG A 4 -1.27 -6.59 6.76
CA ARG A 4 -2.40 -5.67 6.70
C ARG A 4 -1.88 -4.41 6.04
N VAL A 5 -2.62 -3.87 5.11
CA VAL A 5 -2.19 -2.68 4.38
C VAL A 5 -3.11 -1.52 4.72
N TYR A 6 -2.51 -0.42 5.15
CA TYR A 6 -3.22 0.79 5.52
C TYR A 6 -2.92 1.88 4.50
N LEU A 7 -3.90 2.71 4.22
CA LEU A 7 -3.68 3.92 3.46
C LEU A 7 -3.92 5.06 4.43
N GLU A 8 -2.88 5.79 4.73
CA GLU A 8 -2.87 6.76 5.80
C GLU A 8 -3.23 6.01 7.08
N LYS A 9 -4.36 6.24 7.68
CA LYS A 9 -4.73 5.56 8.89
C LYS A 9 -5.83 4.53 8.68
N GLU A 10 -6.24 4.32 7.44
CA GLU A 10 -7.35 3.44 7.15
C GLU A 10 -6.88 2.07 6.68
N LEU A 11 -7.40 1.01 7.27
CA LEU A 11 -7.10 -0.34 6.82
C LEU A 11 -7.84 -0.60 5.52
N ILE A 12 -7.12 -0.87 4.45
CA ILE A 12 -7.73 -1.05 3.14
C ILE A 12 -7.71 -2.50 2.65
N MET A 13 -6.85 -3.33 3.18
CA MET A 13 -6.84 -4.73 2.77
C MET A 13 -6.09 -5.56 3.81
N GLU A 14 -6.63 -6.75 4.11
CA GLU A 14 -5.97 -7.68 5.01
C GLU A 14 -5.50 -8.89 4.22
N GLY A 15 -4.63 -9.66 4.81
CA GLY A 15 -4.18 -10.89 4.17
C GLY A 15 -3.40 -10.65 2.89
N VAL A 16 -2.66 -9.55 2.83
CA VAL A 16 -1.97 -9.17 1.62
C VAL A 16 -0.69 -9.97 1.50
N ARG A 17 -0.51 -10.64 0.37
CA ARG A 17 0.67 -11.46 0.14
C ARG A 17 1.60 -10.86 -0.90
N LEU A 18 1.17 -9.87 -1.66
CA LEU A 18 2.00 -9.29 -2.69
C LEU A 18 1.81 -7.77 -2.68
N ILE A 19 2.91 -7.06 -2.64
CA ILE A 19 2.92 -5.61 -2.73
C ILE A 19 3.93 -5.25 -3.80
N LYS A 20 3.46 -4.57 -4.84
CA LYS A 20 4.31 -4.24 -5.96
C LYS A 20 4.32 -2.73 -6.13
N VAL A 21 5.50 -2.15 -6.11
CA VAL A 21 5.64 -0.71 -6.31
C VAL A 21 5.76 -0.46 -7.79
N THR A 22 4.93 0.42 -8.32
CA THR A 22 4.95 0.75 -9.72
C THR A 22 5.25 2.22 -9.88
N ARG A 23 5.43 2.65 -11.13
CA ARG A 23 5.70 4.04 -11.39
C ARG A 23 4.53 4.92 -10.96
N GLU A 24 3.31 4.44 -11.09
CA GLU A 24 2.14 5.21 -10.77
C GLU A 24 1.72 5.10 -9.30
N GLY A 25 2.16 4.10 -8.61
CA GLY A 25 1.73 3.89 -7.23
C GLY A 25 2.05 2.50 -6.74
N VAL A 26 1.07 1.85 -6.14
CA VAL A 26 1.28 0.56 -5.50
C VAL A 26 0.15 -0.39 -5.85
N ALA A 27 0.49 -1.61 -6.19
CA ALA A 27 -0.50 -2.66 -6.43
C ALA A 27 -0.40 -3.66 -5.30
N ILE A 28 -1.54 -4.09 -4.77
CA ILE A 28 -1.56 -5.08 -3.69
C ILE A 28 -2.52 -6.22 -4.06
N LYS A 29 -2.21 -7.40 -3.56
CA LYS A 29 -3.03 -8.57 -3.83
C LYS A 29 -3.08 -9.40 -2.57
N ASP A 30 -4.28 -9.86 -2.20
CA ASP A 30 -4.41 -10.68 -1.00
C ASP A 30 -4.26 -12.16 -1.32
N ASP A 31 -4.38 -13.00 -0.30
CA ASP A 31 -4.16 -14.44 -0.43
C ASP A 31 -5.31 -15.13 -1.17
N ARG A 32 -6.39 -14.43 -1.46
CA ARG A 32 -7.48 -14.98 -2.24
C ARG A 32 -7.38 -14.54 -3.69
N GLY A 33 -6.38 -13.72 -4.03
CA GLY A 33 -6.21 -13.25 -5.39
C GLY A 33 -6.90 -11.94 -5.71
N VAL A 34 -7.50 -11.30 -4.73
CA VAL A 34 -8.15 -10.01 -4.94
C VAL A 34 -7.07 -8.94 -5.02
N SER A 35 -7.12 -8.12 -6.05
CA SER A 35 -6.10 -7.11 -6.29
C SER A 35 -6.67 -5.71 -6.23
N ARG A 36 -5.85 -4.76 -5.83
CA ARG A 36 -6.17 -3.35 -5.93
C ARG A 36 -4.96 -2.61 -6.44
N VAL A 37 -5.18 -1.61 -7.25
CA VAL A 37 -4.11 -0.74 -7.73
C VAL A 37 -4.41 0.65 -7.22
N LEU A 38 -3.45 1.25 -6.53
CA LEU A 38 -3.63 2.55 -5.92
C LEU A 38 -2.65 3.51 -6.56
N ASP A 39 -3.15 4.53 -7.24
CA ASP A 39 -2.30 5.50 -7.89
C ASP A 39 -2.00 6.66 -6.95
N GLY A 40 -0.85 7.25 -7.12
CA GLY A 40 -0.50 8.44 -6.35
C GLY A 40 -0.17 8.17 -4.91
N VAL A 41 0.24 6.95 -4.60
CA VAL A 41 0.63 6.59 -3.23
C VAL A 41 2.00 5.97 -3.24
N TYR A 42 2.61 5.88 -2.08
CA TYR A 42 3.91 5.24 -1.95
C TYR A 42 3.95 4.46 -0.63
N VAL A 43 4.89 3.55 -0.53
CA VAL A 43 5.06 2.76 0.69
C VAL A 43 5.84 3.59 1.67
N ALA A 44 5.21 4.00 2.75
CA ALA A 44 5.83 4.84 3.75
C ALA A 44 6.48 4.05 4.86
N GLU A 45 5.91 2.89 5.20
CA GLU A 45 6.42 2.11 6.30
C GLU A 45 6.12 0.64 6.09
N VAL A 46 7.08 -0.22 6.40
CA VAL A 46 6.86 -1.66 6.42
C VAL A 46 7.27 -2.13 7.80
N GLU A 47 6.33 -2.76 8.52
CA GLU A 47 6.63 -3.29 9.83
C GLU A 47 6.52 -4.81 9.74
N GLY A 48 7.65 -5.49 9.63
CA GLY A 48 7.64 -6.91 9.38
C GLY A 48 7.25 -7.76 10.56
N VAL A 49 7.51 -7.30 11.77
CA VAL A 49 7.18 -8.09 12.96
C VAL A 49 5.69 -8.04 13.24
N ALA A 50 5.11 -6.86 13.20
CA ALA A 50 3.67 -6.71 13.42
C ALA A 50 2.87 -7.08 12.18
N GLY A 51 3.50 -7.09 11.02
CA GLY A 51 2.84 -7.52 9.80
C GLY A 51 1.96 -6.47 9.17
N TYR A 52 2.40 -5.23 9.10
CA TYR A 52 1.60 -4.24 8.41
C TYR A 52 2.45 -3.34 7.53
N VAL A 53 1.80 -2.73 6.55
CA VAL A 53 2.43 -1.80 5.64
C VAL A 53 1.54 -0.57 5.59
N THR A 54 2.14 0.60 5.63
CA THR A 54 1.39 1.85 5.53
C THR A 54 1.73 2.53 4.22
N LEU A 55 0.71 2.89 3.49
CA LEU A 55 0.83 3.66 2.26
C LEU A 55 0.38 5.08 2.56
N ARG A 56 0.97 6.04 1.89
CA ARG A 56 0.57 7.43 2.05
C ARG A 56 0.43 8.07 0.70
N HIS A 57 -0.38 9.10 0.61
CA HIS A 57 -0.56 9.83 -0.63
C HIS A 57 0.68 10.65 -0.95
N ALA A 58 1.08 10.62 -2.19
CA ALA A 58 2.21 11.38 -2.67
C ALA A 58 1.74 12.78 -3.04
N VAL A 59 1.32 13.53 -2.02
CA VAL A 59 0.82 14.86 -2.28
C VAL A 59 1.90 15.88 -2.17
N GLY A 60 1.65 17.00 -2.58
CA GLY A 60 2.60 18.06 -2.44
C GLY A 60 3.47 18.15 -3.65
N LEU A 61 3.98 17.02 -4.06
CA LEU A 61 4.78 17.08 -5.18
C LEU A 61 3.96 17.40 -6.31
N ALA A 62 2.91 16.73 -6.38
CA ALA A 62 2.06 16.85 -7.46
C ALA A 62 1.64 18.20 -7.69
N ARG A 63 1.44 18.94 -6.68
CA ARG A 63 0.93 20.10 -6.92
C ARG A 63 1.79 21.02 -6.92
N GLY A 64 2.75 20.74 -6.53
CA GLY A 64 3.59 21.73 -6.46
C GLY A 64 3.46 22.44 -7.64
N SER A 65 2.99 22.10 -8.22
CA SER A 65 2.92 22.80 -9.24
C SER A 65 2.18 23.49 -9.51
#